data_a6cccde26726c412f5d4ec58465f4aaf
#
_entry.id   a6cccde26726c412f5d4ec58465f4aaf
#
_cell.length_a   1.000
_cell.length_b   1.000
_cell.length_c   1.000
_cell.angle_alpha   90.00
_cell.angle_beta   90.00
_cell.angle_gamma   90.00
#
_symmetry.space_group_name_H-M   'P 1'
#
loop_
_entity.id
_entity.type
_entity.pdbx_description
1 polymer ?
#
loop_
_entity_poly.entity_id
_entity_poly.type
_entity_poly.pdbx_seq_one_letter_code
_entity_poly.pdbx_strand_id
1 'polypeptide(L)'
;DERRPRFGLMRGREFIMKDAYSFDRDEACAKASYQVMAAAYRRIFDRFGLRYRAVAADSGAIGGDLSEEFQVIAATGEDAIVYCPNSDYAANMEKAEALAPAGPRPAAASPMTKTPTPGKSTCADVAELLGVPLATTVKSLVLATDELNEVGEIVKSQVWLLLLRGDHDMNEVKVGKVPGLDKGFRFATVPEIEAHFGCKPGYLGPIGLKQPLKIVADREVAVMADWICGANEVDFHITGVNWGRDLPEPDCVADIRNVVEGDPSPDGQGPLAIERGIEVGHVFYLGTKYSKAMNATFLDTDGKPKHFEMGCYGIGITRLPAAAIEQNHDERGIIWPDAIAPFTVVVCPVGADRSEAVKAAADELYTGLLAAGVDVILDDRGERP
;
A
#
# COMPACT_ATOMS: atom_id res chain seq x y z
N ASP A 1 -5.47 -18.42 10.72
CA ASP A 1 -5.19 -17.76 12.01
C ASP A 1 -4.18 -16.64 11.84
N GLU A 2 -4.51 -15.44 12.34
CA GLU A 2 -3.58 -14.32 12.35
C GLU A 2 -2.49 -14.52 13.41
N ARG A 3 -1.24 -14.41 13.01
CA ARG A 3 -0.10 -14.60 13.90
C ARG A 3 0.21 -13.39 14.79
N ARG A 4 -0.24 -12.20 14.38
CA ARG A 4 -0.01 -10.92 15.07
C ARG A 4 -1.31 -10.17 15.26
N PRO A 5 -2.25 -10.66 16.08
CA PRO A 5 -3.52 -10.00 16.32
C PRO A 5 -3.30 -8.63 16.97
N ARG A 6 -4.07 -7.63 16.55
CA ARG A 6 -4.04 -6.27 17.08
C ARG A 6 -5.33 -5.54 16.72
N PHE A 7 -5.60 -4.40 17.35
CA PHE A 7 -6.78 -3.56 17.09
C PHE A 7 -8.13 -4.29 17.21
N GLY A 8 -8.28 -5.17 18.22
CA GLY A 8 -9.55 -5.85 18.52
C GLY A 8 -10.06 -6.66 17.33
N LEU A 9 -11.28 -6.37 16.88
CA LEU A 9 -11.93 -7.09 15.78
C LEU A 9 -11.34 -6.76 14.39
N MET A 10 -10.62 -5.67 14.21
CA MET A 10 -10.04 -5.32 12.91
C MET A 10 -9.00 -6.34 12.45
N ARG A 11 -8.21 -6.87 13.39
CA ARG A 11 -7.20 -7.89 13.13
C ARG A 11 -7.16 -8.92 14.25
N GLY A 12 -8.29 -9.57 14.48
CA GLY A 12 -8.42 -10.64 15.47
C GLY A 12 -7.69 -11.91 15.05
N ARG A 13 -7.42 -12.80 16.01
CA ARG A 13 -6.81 -14.11 15.74
C ARG A 13 -7.68 -14.96 14.84
N GLU A 14 -8.98 -14.92 15.05
CA GLU A 14 -10.00 -15.58 14.24
C GLU A 14 -10.89 -14.51 13.60
N PHE A 15 -11.30 -14.74 12.38
CA PHE A 15 -12.14 -13.82 11.62
C PHE A 15 -13.02 -14.58 10.63
N ILE A 16 -14.12 -13.97 10.25
CA ILE A 16 -15.04 -14.50 9.25
C ILE A 16 -14.86 -13.71 7.97
N MET A 17 -14.68 -14.43 6.87
CA MET A 17 -14.66 -13.86 5.53
C MET A 17 -15.83 -14.36 4.70
N LYS A 18 -16.32 -13.54 3.81
CA LYS A 18 -17.09 -13.95 2.63
C LYS A 18 -16.11 -14.10 1.48
N ASP A 19 -16.04 -15.27 0.93
CA ASP A 19 -15.29 -15.54 -0.29
C ASP A 19 -16.23 -15.93 -1.43
N ALA A 20 -15.93 -15.48 -2.64
CA ALA A 20 -16.58 -15.92 -3.86
C ALA A 20 -15.54 -16.05 -4.97
N TYR A 21 -15.83 -16.93 -5.91
CA TYR A 21 -14.95 -17.22 -7.05
C TYR A 21 -15.77 -17.26 -8.32
N SER A 22 -15.23 -16.73 -9.41
CA SER A 22 -15.79 -16.92 -10.76
C SER A 22 -14.90 -17.81 -11.60
N PHE A 23 -15.52 -18.54 -12.51
CA PHE A 23 -14.89 -19.43 -13.47
C PHE A 23 -15.48 -19.14 -14.83
N ASP A 24 -14.76 -18.38 -15.62
CA ASP A 24 -15.22 -17.81 -16.87
C ASP A 24 -14.49 -18.49 -18.05
N ARG A 25 -15.11 -18.47 -19.22
CA ARG A 25 -14.57 -19.13 -20.42
C ARG A 25 -13.41 -18.39 -21.06
N ASP A 26 -13.34 -17.08 -20.87
CA ASP A 26 -12.34 -16.19 -21.45
C ASP A 26 -12.12 -14.93 -20.60
N GLU A 27 -11.07 -14.19 -20.90
CA GLU A 27 -10.67 -12.96 -20.19
C GLU A 27 -11.79 -11.91 -20.20
N ALA A 28 -12.50 -11.74 -21.31
CA ALA A 28 -13.56 -10.74 -21.42
C ALA A 28 -14.74 -11.07 -20.48
N CYS A 29 -15.13 -12.33 -20.39
CA CYS A 29 -16.15 -12.79 -19.46
C CYS A 29 -15.69 -12.64 -18.02
N ALA A 30 -14.45 -13.00 -17.69
CA ALA A 30 -13.90 -12.85 -16.34
C ALA A 30 -13.82 -11.39 -15.90
N LYS A 31 -13.42 -10.48 -16.78
CA LYS A 31 -13.44 -9.03 -16.49
C LYS A 31 -14.86 -8.50 -16.32
N ALA A 32 -15.86 -9.05 -17.05
CA ALA A 32 -17.25 -8.70 -16.83
C ALA A 32 -17.74 -9.19 -15.46
N SER A 33 -17.42 -10.42 -15.06
CA SER A 33 -17.70 -10.96 -13.72
C SER A 33 -17.06 -10.11 -12.63
N TYR A 34 -15.81 -9.70 -12.81
CA TYR A 34 -15.09 -8.79 -11.93
C TYR A 34 -15.86 -7.47 -11.73
N GLN A 35 -16.29 -6.82 -12.82
CA GLN A 35 -17.03 -5.57 -12.73
C GLN A 35 -18.38 -5.70 -12.00
N VAL A 36 -19.09 -6.82 -12.22
CA VAL A 36 -20.33 -7.11 -11.50
C VAL A 36 -20.09 -7.23 -10.01
N MET A 37 -19.02 -7.92 -9.59
CA MET A 37 -18.66 -8.10 -8.19
C MET A 37 -18.17 -6.79 -7.56
N ALA A 38 -17.33 -6.01 -8.24
CA ALA A 38 -16.89 -4.69 -7.77
C ALA A 38 -18.08 -3.73 -7.55
N ALA A 39 -19.04 -3.73 -8.49
CA ALA A 39 -20.27 -2.95 -8.34
C ALA A 39 -21.16 -3.43 -7.18
N ALA A 40 -21.18 -4.75 -6.92
CA ALA A 40 -21.90 -5.28 -5.75
C ALA A 40 -21.24 -4.85 -4.44
N TYR A 41 -19.92 -4.82 -4.36
CA TYR A 41 -19.16 -4.37 -3.20
C TYR A 41 -19.45 -2.88 -2.91
N ARG A 42 -19.42 -2.02 -3.93
CA ARG A 42 -19.80 -0.61 -3.77
C ARG A 42 -21.19 -0.47 -3.15
N ARG A 43 -22.19 -1.18 -3.68
CA ARG A 43 -23.54 -1.16 -3.11
C ARG A 43 -23.61 -1.66 -1.66
N ILE A 44 -22.80 -2.64 -1.28
CA ILE A 44 -22.75 -3.15 0.10
C ILE A 44 -22.21 -2.06 1.04
N PHE A 45 -21.04 -1.47 0.68
CA PHE A 45 -20.41 -0.46 1.54
C PHE A 45 -21.18 0.86 1.58
N ASP A 46 -21.84 1.24 0.48
CA ASP A 46 -22.77 2.38 0.43
C ASP A 46 -23.95 2.17 1.39
N ARG A 47 -24.53 0.96 1.43
CA ARG A 47 -25.61 0.62 2.38
C ARG A 47 -25.19 0.70 3.84
N PHE A 48 -23.94 0.43 4.13
CA PHE A 48 -23.38 0.59 5.48
C PHE A 48 -23.07 2.04 5.83
N GLY A 49 -23.25 2.96 4.89
CA GLY A 49 -22.94 4.38 5.09
C GLY A 49 -21.45 4.65 5.30
N LEU A 50 -20.57 3.77 4.82
CA LEU A 50 -19.14 3.90 4.98
C LEU A 50 -18.56 4.89 3.98
N ARG A 51 -17.64 5.72 4.44
CA ARG A 51 -16.75 6.48 3.56
C ARG A 51 -15.59 5.58 3.21
N TYR A 52 -15.50 5.18 1.98
CA TYR A 52 -14.45 4.29 1.47
C TYR A 52 -13.91 4.78 0.13
N ARG A 53 -12.76 4.25 -0.24
CA ARG A 53 -12.21 4.35 -1.60
C ARG A 53 -11.96 2.96 -2.15
N ALA A 54 -12.32 2.77 -3.40
CA ALA A 54 -11.87 1.63 -4.17
C ALA A 54 -10.54 2.00 -4.80
N VAL A 55 -9.48 1.31 -4.42
CA VAL A 55 -8.11 1.67 -4.79
C VAL A 55 -7.46 0.56 -5.62
N ALA A 56 -6.75 0.95 -6.67
CA ALA A 56 -5.95 0.01 -7.42
C ALA A 56 -4.84 -0.57 -6.52
N ALA A 57 -4.75 -1.88 -6.46
CA ALA A 57 -3.84 -2.58 -5.57
C ALA A 57 -2.85 -3.49 -6.33
N ASP A 58 -1.74 -3.81 -5.70
CA ASP A 58 -0.87 -4.89 -6.15
C ASP A 58 -1.49 -6.24 -5.77
N SER A 59 -1.51 -7.18 -6.71
CA SER A 59 -2.13 -8.51 -6.48
C SER A 59 -1.25 -9.42 -5.60
N GLY A 60 -0.01 -9.05 -5.34
CA GLY A 60 0.93 -9.77 -4.49
C GLY A 60 1.10 -11.24 -4.86
N ALA A 61 1.18 -12.10 -3.85
CA ALA A 61 1.32 -13.55 -4.03
C ALA A 61 0.08 -14.20 -4.67
N ILE A 62 -1.10 -13.60 -4.54
CA ILE A 62 -2.34 -14.07 -5.19
C ILE A 62 -2.17 -13.99 -6.71
N GLY A 63 -1.58 -12.90 -7.22
CA GLY A 63 -1.30 -12.70 -8.65
C GLY A 63 -2.54 -12.25 -9.42
N GLY A 64 -2.36 -12.08 -10.73
CA GLY A 64 -3.35 -11.52 -11.63
C GLY A 64 -3.01 -10.08 -12.00
N ASP A 65 -3.68 -9.54 -13.02
CA ASP A 65 -3.33 -8.24 -13.62
C ASP A 65 -4.23 -7.08 -13.15
N LEU A 66 -5.38 -7.41 -12.55
CA LEU A 66 -6.37 -6.45 -12.09
C LEU A 66 -6.78 -6.76 -10.66
N SER A 67 -6.63 -5.78 -9.80
CA SER A 67 -6.92 -5.90 -8.37
C SER A 67 -7.38 -4.56 -7.82
N GLU A 68 -8.47 -4.57 -7.04
CA GLU A 68 -9.04 -3.37 -6.42
C GLU A 68 -9.40 -3.69 -4.96
N GLU A 69 -8.85 -2.91 -4.04
CA GLU A 69 -9.16 -2.95 -2.62
C GLU A 69 -10.22 -1.90 -2.26
N PHE A 70 -11.09 -2.25 -1.34
CA PHE A 70 -12.05 -1.33 -0.76
C PHE A 70 -11.55 -0.92 0.62
N GLN A 71 -11.11 0.31 0.73
CA GLN A 71 -10.45 0.88 1.89
C GLN A 71 -11.38 1.86 2.61
N VAL A 72 -11.82 1.52 3.82
CA VAL A 72 -12.59 2.44 4.67
C VAL A 72 -11.65 3.48 5.26
N ILE A 73 -11.97 4.76 5.04
CA ILE A 73 -11.11 5.87 5.47
C ILE A 73 -11.18 6.03 6.99
N ALA A 74 -10.07 5.81 7.67
CA ALA A 74 -9.95 5.97 9.12
C ALA A 74 -8.51 6.27 9.52
N ALA A 75 -8.31 7.19 10.46
CA ALA A 75 -6.98 7.57 10.94
C ALA A 75 -6.20 6.40 11.58
N THR A 76 -6.91 5.42 12.11
CA THR A 76 -6.38 4.17 12.69
C THR A 76 -6.06 3.10 11.65
N GLY A 77 -6.34 3.35 10.36
CA GLY A 77 -6.05 2.42 9.27
C GLY A 77 -4.58 2.06 9.15
N GLU A 78 -4.29 0.81 8.78
CA GLU A 78 -2.92 0.32 8.60
C GLU A 78 -2.33 0.72 7.24
N ASP A 79 -3.17 0.85 6.20
CA ASP A 79 -2.73 1.07 4.84
C ASP A 79 -2.67 2.57 4.50
N ALA A 80 -1.67 2.95 3.74
CA ALA A 80 -1.59 4.28 3.15
C ALA A 80 -2.27 4.25 1.77
N ILE A 81 -3.30 5.09 1.61
CA ILE A 81 -4.07 5.24 0.39
C ILE A 81 -3.65 6.53 -0.28
N VAL A 82 -3.25 6.44 -1.53
CA VAL A 82 -2.90 7.57 -2.38
C VAL A 82 -4.07 7.87 -3.30
N TYR A 83 -4.49 9.11 -3.39
CA TYR A 83 -5.59 9.51 -4.27
C TYR A 83 -5.42 10.95 -4.78
N CYS A 84 -6.12 11.25 -5.87
CA CYS A 84 -6.26 12.63 -6.34
C CYS A 84 -7.60 13.21 -5.88
N PRO A 85 -7.63 14.33 -5.12
CA PRO A 85 -8.89 14.94 -4.68
C PRO A 85 -9.82 15.39 -5.81
N ASN A 86 -9.26 15.61 -7.00
CA ASN A 86 -9.96 16.18 -8.15
C ASN A 86 -10.40 15.13 -9.18
N SER A 87 -10.15 13.84 -8.93
CA SER A 87 -10.48 12.75 -9.87
C SER A 87 -10.78 11.43 -9.12
N ASP A 88 -11.10 10.40 -9.89
CA ASP A 88 -11.30 9.04 -9.37
C ASP A 88 -10.00 8.24 -9.18
N TYR A 89 -8.82 8.85 -9.44
CA TYR A 89 -7.56 8.16 -9.23
C TYR A 89 -7.34 7.83 -7.76
N ALA A 90 -7.20 6.55 -7.48
CA ALA A 90 -6.81 6.05 -6.16
C ALA A 90 -6.02 4.73 -6.29
N ALA A 91 -4.97 4.60 -5.50
CA ALA A 91 -4.12 3.42 -5.46
C ALA A 91 -3.58 3.20 -4.03
N ASN A 92 -3.25 1.96 -3.67
CA ASN A 92 -2.45 1.76 -2.47
C ASN A 92 -1.01 2.27 -2.71
N MET A 93 -0.27 2.54 -1.62
CA MET A 93 1.09 3.09 -1.70
C MET A 93 2.02 2.23 -2.55
N GLU A 94 1.85 0.91 -2.50
CA GLU A 94 2.70 -0.03 -3.23
C GLU A 94 2.57 0.08 -4.75
N LYS A 95 1.40 0.51 -5.22
CA LYS A 95 1.07 0.61 -6.66
C LYS A 95 1.05 2.06 -7.18
N ALA A 96 0.86 3.05 -6.31
CA ALA A 96 0.74 4.44 -6.72
C ALA A 96 1.97 4.90 -7.53
N GLU A 97 1.77 5.39 -8.75
CA GLU A 97 2.85 5.79 -9.65
C GLU A 97 3.41 7.17 -9.29
N ALA A 98 4.73 7.27 -9.19
CA ALA A 98 5.46 8.52 -9.13
C ALA A 98 5.89 8.93 -10.54
N LEU A 99 5.35 10.05 -11.03
CA LEU A 99 5.69 10.56 -12.36
C LEU A 99 7.12 11.10 -12.40
N ALA A 100 7.74 11.03 -13.58
CA ALA A 100 8.98 11.77 -13.82
C ALA A 100 8.69 13.27 -13.78
N PRO A 101 9.59 14.09 -13.20
CA PRO A 101 9.47 15.54 -13.28
C PRO A 101 9.38 16.03 -14.72
N ALA A 102 8.56 17.04 -14.94
CA ALA A 102 8.41 17.66 -16.26
C ALA A 102 9.63 18.53 -16.60
N GLY A 103 10.03 18.49 -17.86
CA GLY A 103 11.09 19.35 -18.39
C GLY A 103 12.48 18.68 -18.46
N PRO A 104 13.44 19.36 -19.09
CA PRO A 104 14.81 18.87 -19.23
C PRO A 104 15.56 18.96 -17.90
N ARG A 105 16.56 18.13 -17.73
CA ARG A 105 17.53 18.23 -16.64
C ARG A 105 18.16 19.63 -16.62
N PRO A 106 18.23 20.31 -15.45
CA PRO A 106 18.92 21.59 -15.33
C PRO A 106 20.40 21.46 -15.73
N ALA A 107 20.98 22.56 -16.23
CA ALA A 107 22.41 22.60 -16.52
C ALA A 107 23.22 22.55 -15.21
N ALA A 108 24.36 21.85 -15.23
CA ALA A 108 25.31 21.84 -14.14
C ALA A 108 25.82 23.25 -13.84
N ALA A 109 25.64 23.73 -12.62
CA ALA A 109 26.06 25.07 -12.18
C ALA A 109 27.25 25.03 -11.22
N SER A 110 27.46 23.90 -10.51
CA SER A 110 28.48 23.76 -9.48
C SER A 110 29.54 22.74 -9.88
N PRO A 111 30.84 22.93 -9.51
CA PRO A 111 31.85 21.91 -9.68
C PRO A 111 31.61 20.75 -8.71
N MET A 112 31.94 19.54 -9.15
CA MET A 112 32.00 18.39 -8.25
C MET A 112 33.09 18.58 -7.20
N THR A 113 32.75 18.48 -5.92
CA THR A 113 33.69 18.73 -4.82
C THR A 113 33.48 17.70 -3.72
N LYS A 114 34.60 17.12 -3.25
CA LYS A 114 34.62 16.26 -2.06
C LYS A 114 34.61 17.14 -0.81
N THR A 115 33.59 17.01 0.01
CA THR A 115 33.27 17.90 1.14
C THR A 115 33.32 17.12 2.45
N PRO A 116 34.05 17.59 3.49
CA PRO A 116 34.05 16.95 4.81
C PRO A 116 32.67 17.05 5.46
N THR A 117 32.18 15.92 5.99
CA THR A 117 30.89 15.82 6.72
C THR A 117 31.06 14.94 7.96
N PRO A 118 31.87 15.37 8.93
CA PRO A 118 32.29 14.52 10.06
C PRO A 118 31.09 14.07 10.90
N GLY A 119 30.96 12.75 11.09
CA GLY A 119 29.88 12.13 11.88
C GLY A 119 28.48 12.21 11.25
N LYS A 120 28.36 12.66 10.00
CA LYS A 120 27.07 12.82 9.29
C LYS A 120 26.92 11.75 8.21
N SER A 121 26.00 10.80 8.43
CA SER A 121 25.78 9.66 7.54
C SER A 121 24.38 9.58 6.92
N THR A 122 23.43 10.35 7.46
CA THR A 122 22.06 10.42 6.90
C THR A 122 21.93 11.61 5.95
N CYS A 123 21.08 11.49 4.94
CA CYS A 123 20.80 12.61 4.02
C CYS A 123 20.34 13.87 4.77
N ALA A 124 19.51 13.73 5.81
CA ALA A 124 19.03 14.85 6.62
C ALA A 124 20.18 15.56 7.36
N ASP A 125 21.04 14.81 8.04
CA ASP A 125 22.19 15.37 8.75
C ASP A 125 23.19 16.09 7.80
N VAL A 126 23.39 15.51 6.62
CA VAL A 126 24.27 16.09 5.58
C VAL A 126 23.65 17.39 5.03
N ALA A 127 22.35 17.38 4.73
CA ALA A 127 21.63 18.57 4.26
C ALA A 127 21.68 19.69 5.29
N GLU A 128 21.46 19.39 6.58
CA GLU A 128 21.56 20.35 7.68
C GLU A 128 22.97 20.93 7.79
N LEU A 129 24.01 20.08 7.82
CA LEU A 129 25.40 20.50 7.92
C LEU A 129 25.82 21.43 6.78
N LEU A 130 25.38 21.13 5.56
CA LEU A 130 25.73 21.88 4.35
C LEU A 130 24.81 23.08 4.09
N GLY A 131 23.74 23.24 4.86
CA GLY A 131 22.76 24.31 4.69
C GLY A 131 21.98 24.26 3.37
N VAL A 132 21.67 23.04 2.90
CA VAL A 132 20.97 22.81 1.62
C VAL A 132 19.63 22.08 1.84
N PRO A 133 18.69 22.17 0.89
CA PRO A 133 17.45 21.37 0.96
C PRO A 133 17.75 19.87 0.95
N LEU A 134 17.01 19.08 1.74
CA LEU A 134 17.14 17.62 1.76
C LEU A 134 16.96 17.00 0.37
N ALA A 135 16.09 17.59 -0.45
CA ALA A 135 15.81 17.17 -1.83
C ALA A 135 17.02 17.30 -2.79
N THR A 136 18.12 17.97 -2.38
CA THR A 136 19.36 18.00 -3.18
C THR A 136 20.27 16.82 -2.89
N THR A 137 19.99 16.05 -1.84
CA THR A 137 20.77 14.86 -1.50
C THR A 137 20.20 13.62 -2.20
N VAL A 138 21.05 12.65 -2.46
CA VAL A 138 20.71 11.35 -3.06
C VAL A 138 21.22 10.25 -2.14
N LYS A 139 20.30 9.39 -1.71
CA LYS A 139 20.62 8.20 -0.92
C LYS A 139 20.97 7.02 -1.82
N SER A 140 21.96 6.25 -1.41
CA SER A 140 22.44 5.05 -2.07
C SER A 140 21.97 3.81 -1.32
N LEU A 141 21.11 3.01 -1.94
CA LEU A 141 20.66 1.73 -1.42
C LEU A 141 21.32 0.62 -2.23
N VAL A 142 21.90 -0.36 -1.54
CA VAL A 142 22.61 -1.45 -2.20
C VAL A 142 21.86 -2.75 -2.03
N LEU A 143 21.45 -3.32 -3.16
CA LEU A 143 20.72 -4.58 -3.23
C LEU A 143 21.57 -5.66 -3.86
N ALA A 144 21.18 -6.91 -3.65
CA ALA A 144 21.78 -8.07 -4.31
C ALA A 144 20.69 -9.02 -4.81
N THR A 145 20.94 -9.60 -5.98
CA THR A 145 20.16 -10.72 -6.53
C THR A 145 21.03 -11.96 -6.56
N ASP A 146 20.48 -13.11 -6.16
CA ASP A 146 21.20 -14.36 -6.01
C ASP A 146 20.79 -15.37 -7.07
N GLU A 147 21.76 -15.98 -7.73
CA GLU A 147 21.57 -17.17 -8.53
C GLU A 147 21.74 -18.41 -7.62
N LEU A 148 20.72 -19.25 -7.56
CA LEU A 148 20.72 -20.45 -6.72
C LEU A 148 20.98 -21.69 -7.58
N ASN A 149 21.71 -22.69 -7.02
CA ASN A 149 21.82 -24.00 -7.61
C ASN A 149 20.56 -24.85 -7.31
N GLU A 150 20.54 -26.09 -7.81
CA GLU A 150 19.39 -27.03 -7.64
C GLU A 150 19.10 -27.39 -6.18
N VAL A 151 20.07 -27.21 -5.27
CA VAL A 151 19.90 -27.45 -3.83
C VAL A 151 19.62 -26.19 -3.01
N GLY A 152 19.47 -25.03 -3.69
CA GLY A 152 19.11 -23.76 -3.05
C GLY A 152 20.28 -22.97 -2.45
N GLU A 153 21.54 -23.32 -2.80
CA GLU A 153 22.71 -22.57 -2.37
C GLU A 153 23.04 -21.44 -3.36
N ILE A 154 23.51 -20.31 -2.82
CA ILE A 154 23.92 -19.16 -3.65
C ILE A 154 25.21 -19.50 -4.38
N VAL A 155 25.19 -19.51 -5.70
CA VAL A 155 26.35 -19.74 -6.55
C VAL A 155 26.94 -18.45 -7.10
N LYS A 156 26.12 -17.39 -7.17
CA LYS A 156 26.55 -16.07 -7.64
C LYS A 156 25.60 -15.01 -7.13
N SER A 157 26.15 -13.86 -6.75
CA SER A 157 25.39 -12.66 -6.41
C SER A 157 25.75 -11.53 -7.36
N GLN A 158 24.75 -10.78 -7.80
CA GLN A 158 24.93 -9.53 -8.52
C GLN A 158 24.51 -8.36 -7.64
N VAL A 159 25.40 -7.39 -7.46
CA VAL A 159 25.15 -6.18 -6.66
C VAL A 159 24.59 -5.07 -7.54
N TRP A 160 23.62 -4.34 -7.00
CA TRP A 160 22.92 -3.23 -7.62
C TRP A 160 22.99 -2.01 -6.72
N LEU A 161 23.13 -0.83 -7.32
CA LEU A 161 23.00 0.44 -6.63
C LEU A 161 21.71 1.13 -7.05
N LEU A 162 20.83 1.37 -6.10
CA LEU A 162 19.63 2.16 -6.29
C LEU A 162 19.87 3.57 -5.76
N LEU A 163 19.51 4.58 -6.55
CA LEU A 163 19.65 5.98 -6.21
C LEU A 163 18.26 6.63 -6.08
N LEU A 164 17.97 7.13 -4.88
CA LEU A 164 16.75 7.85 -4.58
C LEU A 164 17.07 9.24 -4.03
N ARG A 165 16.17 10.21 -4.24
CA ARG A 165 16.26 11.51 -3.59
C ARG A 165 16.23 11.34 -2.06
N GLY A 166 16.97 12.16 -1.33
CA GLY A 166 17.22 11.96 0.10
C GLY A 166 15.97 11.97 0.99
N ASP A 167 14.91 12.64 0.56
CA ASP A 167 13.62 12.74 1.24
C ASP A 167 12.60 11.67 0.80
N HIS A 168 12.95 10.77 -0.12
CA HIS A 168 12.06 9.71 -0.60
C HIS A 168 12.43 8.35 -0.02
N ASP A 169 11.42 7.47 0.11
CA ASP A 169 11.59 6.09 0.55
C ASP A 169 11.40 5.10 -0.60
N MET A 170 12.18 4.03 -0.56
CA MET A 170 12.11 2.96 -1.54
C MET A 170 10.77 2.22 -1.44
N ASN A 171 10.23 1.87 -2.60
CA ASN A 171 9.07 0.99 -2.73
C ASN A 171 9.54 -0.39 -3.23
N GLU A 172 9.55 -1.38 -2.33
CA GLU A 172 10.06 -2.72 -2.64
C GLU A 172 9.24 -3.42 -3.74
N VAL A 173 7.93 -3.19 -3.80
CA VAL A 173 7.05 -3.78 -4.83
C VAL A 173 7.42 -3.24 -6.22
N LYS A 174 7.67 -1.93 -6.32
CA LYS A 174 8.09 -1.31 -7.59
C LYS A 174 9.51 -1.75 -7.98
N VAL A 175 10.43 -1.81 -7.02
CA VAL A 175 11.79 -2.34 -7.24
C VAL A 175 11.74 -3.76 -7.76
N GLY A 176 10.85 -4.61 -7.21
CA GLY A 176 10.62 -5.97 -7.69
C GLY A 176 10.05 -6.08 -9.12
N LYS A 177 9.71 -4.97 -9.77
CA LYS A 177 9.29 -4.93 -11.19
C LYS A 177 10.42 -4.46 -12.13
N VAL A 178 11.55 -4.04 -11.57
CA VAL A 178 12.72 -3.64 -12.37
C VAL A 178 13.38 -4.88 -12.98
N PRO A 179 13.65 -4.90 -14.31
CA PRO A 179 14.27 -6.03 -14.96
C PRO A 179 15.62 -6.40 -14.32
N GLY A 180 15.72 -7.65 -13.88
CA GLY A 180 16.88 -8.19 -13.16
C GLY A 180 16.74 -8.18 -11.64
N LEU A 181 15.80 -7.40 -11.07
CA LEU A 181 15.38 -7.46 -9.67
C LEU A 181 14.05 -8.20 -9.51
N ASP A 182 13.36 -8.50 -10.61
CA ASP A 182 12.04 -9.12 -10.71
C ASP A 182 12.00 -10.61 -10.28
N LYS A 183 13.15 -11.24 -10.12
CA LYS A 183 13.26 -12.63 -9.61
C LYS A 183 13.47 -12.70 -8.10
N GLY A 184 13.42 -11.57 -7.42
CA GLY A 184 13.69 -11.41 -6.00
C GLY A 184 15.05 -10.76 -5.74
N PHE A 185 15.09 -9.98 -4.68
CA PHE A 185 16.30 -9.28 -4.23
C PHE A 185 16.35 -9.26 -2.69
N ARG A 186 17.50 -8.94 -2.17
CA ARG A 186 17.76 -8.65 -0.76
C ARG A 186 18.65 -7.43 -0.62
N PHE A 187 18.72 -6.86 0.55
CA PHE A 187 19.79 -5.89 0.83
C PHE A 187 21.16 -6.59 0.77
N ALA A 188 22.14 -5.91 0.18
CA ALA A 188 23.49 -6.41 0.12
C ALA A 188 24.12 -6.49 1.52
N THR A 189 24.93 -7.49 1.75
CA THR A 189 25.69 -7.66 3.00
C THR A 189 26.84 -6.65 3.08
N VAL A 190 27.32 -6.36 4.29
CA VAL A 190 28.47 -5.42 4.48
C VAL A 190 29.70 -5.84 3.67
N PRO A 191 30.11 -7.12 3.63
CA PRO A 191 31.23 -7.55 2.77
C PRO A 191 31.01 -7.28 1.29
N GLU A 192 29.80 -7.49 0.75
CA GLU A 192 29.47 -7.17 -0.65
C GLU A 192 29.58 -5.67 -0.91
N ILE A 193 29.07 -4.84 0.02
CA ILE A 193 29.17 -3.39 -0.06
C ILE A 193 30.64 -2.95 -0.03
N GLU A 194 31.42 -3.42 0.92
CA GLU A 194 32.84 -3.08 1.03
C GLU A 194 33.66 -3.49 -0.21
N ALA A 195 33.32 -4.62 -0.83
CA ALA A 195 33.97 -5.08 -2.05
C ALA A 195 33.76 -4.11 -3.23
N HIS A 196 32.57 -3.53 -3.36
CA HIS A 196 32.22 -2.62 -4.46
C HIS A 196 32.57 -1.16 -4.19
N PHE A 197 32.38 -0.71 -2.94
CA PHE A 197 32.53 0.70 -2.55
C PHE A 197 33.85 1.00 -1.82
N GLY A 198 34.44 0.01 -1.16
CA GLY A 198 35.60 0.20 -0.28
C GLY A 198 35.28 0.92 1.02
N CYS A 199 33.97 1.05 1.36
CA CYS A 199 33.47 1.76 2.50
C CYS A 199 32.24 1.04 3.06
N LYS A 200 31.99 1.21 4.36
CA LYS A 200 30.77 0.71 5.03
C LYS A 200 29.56 1.58 4.68
N PRO A 201 28.31 1.06 4.87
CA PRO A 201 27.09 1.85 4.75
C PRO A 201 27.14 3.16 5.52
N GLY A 202 26.52 4.21 4.96
CA GLY A 202 26.42 5.55 5.55
C GLY A 202 27.08 6.64 4.70
N TYR A 203 28.06 6.26 3.83
CA TYR A 203 28.81 7.22 3.01
C TYR A 203 28.92 6.77 1.54
N LEU A 204 27.96 5.95 1.09
CA LEU A 204 28.01 5.33 -0.22
C LEU A 204 27.54 6.28 -1.34
N GLY A 205 28.20 6.19 -2.48
CA GLY A 205 27.83 6.95 -3.67
C GLY A 205 28.32 6.26 -4.96
N PRO A 206 27.80 6.67 -6.12
CA PRO A 206 28.10 6.02 -7.41
C PRO A 206 29.48 6.38 -7.97
N ILE A 207 30.22 7.28 -7.35
CA ILE A 207 31.50 7.79 -7.87
C ILE A 207 32.68 7.11 -7.18
N GLY A 208 33.67 6.66 -7.96
CA GLY A 208 34.88 6.04 -7.40
C GLY A 208 34.67 4.61 -6.90
N LEU A 209 33.77 3.87 -7.50
CA LEU A 209 33.51 2.46 -7.19
C LEU A 209 34.77 1.61 -7.41
N LYS A 210 35.00 0.65 -6.51
CA LYS A 210 36.10 -0.32 -6.61
C LYS A 210 35.85 -1.39 -7.67
N GLN A 211 34.58 -1.77 -7.80
CA GLN A 211 34.08 -2.71 -8.80
C GLN A 211 32.84 -2.17 -9.47
N PRO A 212 32.66 -2.37 -10.79
CA PRO A 212 31.48 -1.92 -11.49
C PRO A 212 30.23 -2.67 -10.95
N LEU A 213 29.10 -1.96 -10.92
CA LEU A 213 27.80 -2.49 -10.59
C LEU A 213 26.73 -1.80 -11.44
N LYS A 214 25.54 -2.36 -11.48
CA LYS A 214 24.41 -1.75 -12.17
C LYS A 214 23.78 -0.68 -11.32
N ILE A 215 23.51 0.48 -11.94
CA ILE A 215 22.89 1.64 -11.29
C ILE A 215 21.46 1.80 -11.79
N VAL A 216 20.50 1.76 -10.86
CA VAL A 216 19.10 2.09 -11.09
C VAL A 216 18.84 3.45 -10.43
N ALA A 217 18.47 4.45 -11.20
CA ALA A 217 18.08 5.74 -10.66
C ALA A 217 16.56 5.90 -10.67
N ASP A 218 16.03 6.45 -9.57
CA ASP A 218 14.67 6.94 -9.57
C ASP A 218 14.46 8.00 -10.66
N ARG A 219 13.25 8.11 -11.19
CA ARG A 219 12.89 9.07 -12.24
C ARG A 219 13.29 10.50 -11.90
N GLU A 220 13.18 10.90 -10.62
CA GLU A 220 13.60 12.23 -10.18
C GLU A 220 15.11 12.37 -10.14
N VAL A 221 15.83 11.39 -9.59
CA VAL A 221 17.31 11.43 -9.54
C VAL A 221 17.91 11.48 -10.93
N ALA A 222 17.30 10.82 -11.91
CA ALA A 222 17.74 10.84 -13.29
C ALA A 222 17.73 12.25 -13.93
N VAL A 223 16.92 13.17 -13.42
CA VAL A 223 16.83 14.56 -13.93
C VAL A 223 17.39 15.60 -12.96
N MET A 224 17.99 15.18 -11.84
CA MET A 224 18.67 16.11 -10.92
C MET A 224 19.99 16.63 -11.49
N ALA A 225 20.34 17.85 -11.10
CA ALA A 225 21.65 18.47 -11.33
C ALA A 225 22.25 18.92 -9.98
N ASP A 226 23.58 18.98 -9.91
CA ASP A 226 24.35 19.44 -8.75
C ASP A 226 24.00 18.74 -7.43
N TRP A 227 23.63 17.45 -7.49
CA TRP A 227 23.19 16.68 -6.34
C TRP A 227 24.34 16.23 -5.45
N ILE A 228 24.01 15.75 -4.24
CA ILE A 228 24.95 15.37 -3.19
C ILE A 228 24.80 13.88 -2.88
N CYS A 229 25.92 13.15 -2.80
CA CYS A 229 25.93 11.75 -2.41
C CYS A 229 27.14 11.43 -1.53
N GLY A 230 27.21 10.21 -0.99
CA GLY A 230 28.40 9.72 -0.29
C GLY A 230 29.63 9.67 -1.18
N ALA A 231 30.79 9.83 -0.57
CA ALA A 231 32.09 9.83 -1.26
C ALA A 231 32.80 8.47 -1.23
N ASN A 232 32.14 7.41 -0.77
CA ASN A 232 32.75 6.09 -0.50
C ASN A 232 33.95 6.18 0.47
N GLU A 233 33.89 7.16 1.34
CA GLU A 233 34.89 7.41 2.41
C GLU A 233 34.15 7.96 3.64
N VAL A 234 34.52 7.44 4.82
CA VAL A 234 33.94 7.86 6.09
C VAL A 234 34.13 9.36 6.29
N ASP A 235 33.09 10.04 6.75
CA ASP A 235 33.06 11.48 7.01
C ASP A 235 33.21 12.39 5.77
N PHE A 236 32.94 11.87 4.57
CA PHE A 236 32.94 12.66 3.34
C PHE A 236 31.74 12.42 2.45
N HIS A 237 31.26 13.50 1.82
CA HIS A 237 30.28 13.48 0.74
C HIS A 237 30.80 14.24 -0.48
N ILE A 238 30.19 13.99 -1.63
CA ILE A 238 30.48 14.71 -2.88
C ILE A 238 29.31 15.62 -3.18
N THR A 239 29.58 16.90 -3.37
CA THR A 239 28.62 17.92 -3.77
C THR A 239 28.79 18.27 -5.25
N GLY A 240 27.74 18.77 -5.89
CA GLY A 240 27.78 19.24 -7.28
C GLY A 240 27.90 18.10 -8.31
N VAL A 241 27.34 16.93 -8.01
CA VAL A 241 27.39 15.76 -8.90
C VAL A 241 26.39 15.89 -10.05
N ASN A 242 26.83 15.55 -11.25
CA ASN A 242 26.00 15.62 -12.45
C ASN A 242 26.20 14.42 -13.37
N TRP A 243 25.10 13.88 -13.85
CA TRP A 243 25.08 12.86 -14.88
C TRP A 243 25.74 13.36 -16.18
N GLY A 244 26.42 12.47 -16.87
CA GLY A 244 27.09 12.77 -18.14
C GLY A 244 28.39 13.59 -18.03
N ARG A 245 28.60 14.28 -16.89
CA ARG A 245 29.84 15.03 -16.61
C ARG A 245 30.76 14.23 -15.67
N ASP A 246 30.22 13.79 -14.52
CA ASP A 246 31.02 13.19 -13.43
C ASP A 246 30.89 11.67 -13.37
N LEU A 247 29.78 11.17 -13.89
CA LEU A 247 29.51 9.75 -14.04
C LEU A 247 28.62 9.51 -15.28
N PRO A 248 28.66 8.29 -15.87
CA PRO A 248 27.75 7.92 -16.97
C PRO A 248 26.28 8.03 -16.55
N GLU A 249 25.37 8.08 -17.53
CA GLU A 249 23.95 7.92 -17.29
C GLU A 249 23.68 6.58 -16.59
N PRO A 250 22.60 6.47 -15.77
CA PRO A 250 22.29 5.23 -15.07
C PRO A 250 21.93 4.11 -16.07
N ASP A 251 22.20 2.85 -15.70
CA ASP A 251 21.86 1.69 -16.51
C ASP A 251 20.34 1.54 -16.71
N CYS A 252 19.56 1.98 -15.73
CA CYS A 252 18.10 1.96 -15.76
C CYS A 252 17.53 3.16 -15.01
N VAL A 253 16.47 3.75 -15.56
CA VAL A 253 15.64 4.75 -14.88
C VAL A 253 14.27 4.13 -14.66
N ALA A 254 13.79 4.10 -13.42
CA ALA A 254 12.54 3.50 -13.05
C ALA A 254 11.85 4.27 -11.92
N ASP A 255 10.52 4.08 -11.79
CA ASP A 255 9.79 4.47 -10.59
C ASP A 255 10.06 3.42 -9.51
N ILE A 256 10.86 3.78 -8.50
CA ILE A 256 11.30 2.88 -7.42
C ILE A 256 11.03 3.44 -6.03
N ARG A 257 10.27 4.53 -5.93
CA ARG A 257 9.96 5.20 -4.68
C ARG A 257 8.48 5.14 -4.29
N ASN A 258 8.19 5.33 -3.03
CA ASN A 258 6.87 5.70 -2.60
C ASN A 258 6.53 7.11 -3.12
N VAL A 259 5.27 7.33 -3.48
CA VAL A 259 4.79 8.68 -3.72
C VAL A 259 4.72 9.45 -2.41
N VAL A 260 4.78 10.77 -2.50
CA VAL A 260 4.60 11.67 -1.36
C VAL A 260 3.42 12.60 -1.60
N GLU A 261 2.89 13.16 -0.53
CA GLU A 261 1.82 14.14 -0.63
C GLU A 261 2.25 15.34 -1.48
N GLY A 262 1.41 15.74 -2.41
CA GLY A 262 1.70 16.82 -3.36
C GLY A 262 2.35 16.37 -4.67
N ASP A 263 2.77 15.11 -4.81
CA ASP A 263 3.20 14.58 -6.11
C ASP A 263 2.09 14.75 -7.17
N PRO A 264 2.44 14.97 -8.43
CA PRO A 264 1.43 15.08 -9.49
C PRO A 264 0.72 13.74 -9.70
N SER A 265 -0.61 13.78 -9.79
CA SER A 265 -1.42 12.61 -10.11
C SER A 265 -1.13 12.10 -11.52
N PRO A 266 -1.05 10.77 -11.74
CA PRO A 266 -0.81 10.18 -13.06
C PRO A 266 -1.85 10.54 -14.12
N ASP A 267 -3.07 10.88 -13.72
CA ASP A 267 -4.14 11.34 -14.63
C ASP A 267 -4.09 12.84 -14.93
N GLY A 268 -3.13 13.58 -14.35
CA GLY A 268 -2.93 15.01 -14.59
C GLY A 268 -3.98 15.93 -13.98
N GLN A 269 -4.84 15.43 -13.07
CA GLN A 269 -5.96 16.21 -12.51
C GLN A 269 -5.61 16.97 -11.23
N GLY A 270 -4.35 16.92 -10.79
CA GLY A 270 -3.90 17.68 -9.61
C GLY A 270 -2.88 16.95 -8.75
N PRO A 271 -2.61 17.49 -7.55
CA PRO A 271 -1.69 16.84 -6.61
C PRO A 271 -2.33 15.63 -5.93
N LEU A 272 -1.49 14.67 -5.59
CA LEU A 272 -1.85 13.52 -4.77
C LEU A 272 -1.99 13.91 -3.31
N ALA A 273 -2.97 13.28 -2.63
CA ALA A 273 -3.14 13.29 -1.19
C ALA A 273 -3.01 11.86 -0.64
N ILE A 274 -2.70 11.75 0.65
CA ILE A 274 -2.52 10.47 1.32
C ILE A 274 -3.42 10.40 2.55
N GLU A 275 -4.22 9.34 2.65
CA GLU A 275 -5.06 9.02 3.81
C GLU A 275 -4.72 7.64 4.35
N ARG A 276 -5.23 7.34 5.54
CA ARG A 276 -5.16 6.00 6.11
C ARG A 276 -6.46 5.24 5.84
N GLY A 277 -6.34 3.95 5.55
CA GLY A 277 -7.45 3.08 5.25
C GLY A 277 -7.41 1.74 5.99
N ILE A 278 -8.60 1.18 6.14
CA ILE A 278 -8.83 -0.18 6.63
C ILE A 278 -9.38 -0.99 5.46
N GLU A 279 -8.62 -1.97 4.99
CA GLU A 279 -9.07 -2.87 3.93
C GLU A 279 -10.24 -3.74 4.42
N VAL A 280 -11.40 -3.59 3.81
CA VAL A 280 -12.61 -4.35 4.17
C VAL A 280 -13.07 -5.31 3.09
N GLY A 281 -12.59 -5.16 1.86
CA GLY A 281 -12.90 -6.04 0.76
C GLY A 281 -11.89 -5.92 -0.36
N HIS A 282 -11.77 -6.97 -1.15
CA HIS A 282 -10.80 -7.05 -2.24
C HIS A 282 -11.39 -7.87 -3.39
N VAL A 283 -11.23 -7.40 -4.59
CA VAL A 283 -11.64 -8.08 -5.82
C VAL A 283 -10.43 -8.29 -6.72
N PHE A 284 -10.27 -9.52 -7.23
CA PHE A 284 -9.15 -9.94 -8.04
C PHE A 284 -9.61 -10.55 -9.37
N TYR A 285 -8.92 -10.22 -10.44
CA TYR A 285 -8.87 -11.02 -11.65
C TYR A 285 -7.58 -11.86 -11.65
N LEU A 286 -7.71 -13.18 -11.59
CA LEU A 286 -6.61 -14.13 -11.38
C LEU A 286 -6.04 -14.70 -12.68
N GLY A 287 -6.74 -14.49 -13.80
CA GLY A 287 -6.41 -15.16 -15.06
C GLY A 287 -6.48 -16.68 -14.95
N THR A 288 -5.54 -17.36 -15.57
CA THR A 288 -5.45 -18.84 -15.57
C THR A 288 -4.46 -19.38 -14.53
N LYS A 289 -3.92 -18.56 -13.64
CA LYS A 289 -2.86 -18.97 -12.69
C LYS A 289 -3.24 -20.22 -11.90
N TYR A 290 -4.41 -20.20 -11.26
CA TYR A 290 -4.86 -21.32 -10.43
C TYR A 290 -5.52 -22.44 -11.23
N SER A 291 -6.30 -22.12 -12.26
CA SER A 291 -6.94 -23.12 -13.10
C SER A 291 -5.92 -24.00 -13.82
N LYS A 292 -4.79 -23.44 -14.28
CA LYS A 292 -3.67 -24.21 -14.83
C LYS A 292 -3.04 -25.13 -13.79
N ALA A 293 -2.74 -24.61 -12.60
CA ALA A 293 -2.13 -25.39 -11.51
C ALA A 293 -3.01 -26.56 -11.05
N MET A 294 -4.34 -26.35 -11.03
CA MET A 294 -5.33 -27.36 -10.66
C MET A 294 -5.78 -28.24 -11.84
N ASN A 295 -5.33 -27.95 -13.06
CA ASN A 295 -5.86 -28.54 -14.31
C ASN A 295 -7.40 -28.43 -14.42
N ALA A 296 -7.95 -27.30 -13.94
CA ALA A 296 -9.38 -27.00 -14.00
C ALA A 296 -9.73 -26.51 -15.42
N THR A 297 -10.38 -27.36 -16.20
CA THR A 297 -10.70 -27.12 -17.62
C THR A 297 -12.19 -27.30 -17.90
N PHE A 298 -12.65 -26.69 -18.98
CA PHE A 298 -13.95 -26.94 -19.61
C PHE A 298 -13.75 -27.26 -21.11
N LEU A 299 -14.76 -27.83 -21.73
CA LEU A 299 -14.76 -28.01 -23.19
C LEU A 299 -15.34 -26.77 -23.86
N ASP A 300 -14.53 -26.08 -24.65
CA ASP A 300 -14.98 -24.94 -25.44
C ASP A 300 -15.87 -25.39 -26.63
N THR A 301 -16.45 -24.43 -27.32
CA THR A 301 -17.35 -24.66 -28.46
C THR A 301 -16.72 -25.46 -29.61
N ASP A 302 -15.38 -25.46 -29.67
CA ASP A 302 -14.61 -26.29 -30.64
C ASP A 302 -14.30 -27.70 -30.12
N GLY A 303 -14.81 -28.08 -28.95
CA GLY A 303 -14.60 -29.38 -28.30
C GLY A 303 -13.23 -29.57 -27.66
N LYS A 304 -12.40 -28.53 -27.59
CA LYS A 304 -11.08 -28.59 -26.95
C LYS A 304 -11.12 -28.16 -25.49
N PRO A 305 -10.32 -28.78 -24.62
CA PRO A 305 -10.21 -28.34 -23.25
C PRO A 305 -9.49 -26.99 -23.17
N LYS A 306 -10.07 -26.06 -22.40
CA LYS A 306 -9.48 -24.80 -22.04
C LYS A 306 -9.50 -24.61 -20.53
N HIS A 307 -8.50 -23.94 -19.98
CA HIS A 307 -8.50 -23.57 -18.56
C HIS A 307 -9.44 -22.40 -18.33
N PHE A 308 -10.13 -22.40 -17.18
CA PHE A 308 -10.97 -21.29 -16.76
C PHE A 308 -10.14 -20.03 -16.51
N GLU A 309 -10.68 -18.89 -16.91
CA GLU A 309 -10.28 -17.60 -16.38
C GLU A 309 -10.99 -17.37 -15.05
N MET A 310 -10.25 -17.02 -14.00
CA MET A 310 -10.79 -16.99 -12.63
C MET A 310 -10.78 -15.60 -12.04
N GLY A 311 -11.75 -15.33 -11.18
CA GLY A 311 -11.79 -14.21 -10.27
C GLY A 311 -11.93 -14.67 -8.81
N CYS A 312 -11.47 -13.85 -7.88
CA CYS A 312 -11.61 -14.06 -6.43
C CYS A 312 -12.09 -12.78 -5.76
N TYR A 313 -13.03 -12.89 -4.83
CA TYR A 313 -13.75 -11.74 -4.28
C TYR A 313 -13.98 -11.93 -2.78
N GLY A 314 -13.19 -11.24 -1.94
CA GLY A 314 -13.22 -11.36 -0.47
C GLY A 314 -13.84 -10.15 0.22
N ILE A 315 -14.57 -10.38 1.30
CA ILE A 315 -15.00 -9.35 2.28
C ILE A 315 -14.70 -9.84 3.67
N GLY A 316 -14.01 -9.02 4.47
CA GLY A 316 -13.77 -9.27 5.89
C GLY A 316 -15.00 -8.95 6.72
N ILE A 317 -15.88 -9.95 6.91
CA ILE A 317 -17.19 -9.75 7.58
C ILE A 317 -17.02 -9.22 9.00
N THR A 318 -16.10 -9.77 9.77
CA THR A 318 -15.86 -9.33 11.17
C THR A 318 -15.12 -8.00 11.24
N ARG A 319 -14.41 -7.62 10.17
CA ARG A 319 -13.70 -6.33 10.10
C ARG A 319 -14.64 -5.16 9.79
N LEU A 320 -15.72 -5.40 9.05
CA LEU A 320 -16.69 -4.35 8.66
C LEU A 320 -17.29 -3.59 9.84
N PRO A 321 -17.85 -4.25 10.90
CA PRO A 321 -18.35 -3.53 12.07
C PRO A 321 -17.27 -2.70 12.77
N ALA A 322 -16.05 -3.24 12.89
CA ALA A 322 -14.94 -2.51 13.49
C ALA A 322 -14.58 -1.25 12.66
N ALA A 323 -14.50 -1.36 11.33
CA ALA A 323 -14.26 -0.23 10.44
C ALA A 323 -15.40 0.80 10.49
N ALA A 324 -16.65 0.35 10.63
CA ALA A 324 -17.79 1.24 10.80
C ALA A 324 -17.73 2.01 12.12
N ILE A 325 -17.32 1.37 13.21
CA ILE A 325 -17.11 2.01 14.52
C ILE A 325 -16.03 3.08 14.43
N GLU A 326 -14.92 2.81 13.76
CA GLU A 326 -13.83 3.78 13.59
C GLU A 326 -14.28 5.08 12.93
N GLN A 327 -15.29 5.02 12.06
CA GLN A 327 -15.86 6.22 11.42
C GLN A 327 -17.02 6.84 12.21
N ASN A 328 -17.67 6.06 13.07
CA ASN A 328 -18.96 6.43 13.68
C ASN A 328 -18.93 6.21 15.19
N HIS A 329 -18.20 7.07 15.89
CA HIS A 329 -18.16 7.13 17.35
C HIS A 329 -17.89 8.56 17.83
N ASP A 330 -18.18 8.81 19.10
CA ASP A 330 -17.79 10.02 19.81
C ASP A 330 -17.24 9.67 21.20
N GLU A 331 -17.02 10.67 22.04
CA GLU A 331 -16.53 10.49 23.43
C GLU A 331 -17.46 9.63 24.31
N ARG A 332 -18.73 9.47 23.93
CA ARG A 332 -19.73 8.73 24.67
C ARG A 332 -19.83 7.28 24.23
N GLY A 333 -19.35 6.94 23.01
CA GLY A 333 -19.35 5.58 22.50
C GLY A 333 -19.65 5.44 21.02
N ILE A 334 -20.16 4.29 20.63
CA ILE A 334 -20.42 3.91 19.25
C ILE A 334 -21.70 4.56 18.75
N ILE A 335 -21.65 5.16 17.56
CA ILE A 335 -22.80 5.67 16.82
C ILE A 335 -23.01 4.73 15.63
N TRP A 336 -23.86 3.73 15.80
CA TRP A 336 -24.08 2.73 14.76
C TRP A 336 -24.74 3.33 13.51
N PRO A 337 -24.24 3.07 12.30
CA PRO A 337 -25.01 3.25 11.08
C PRO A 337 -26.30 2.40 11.13
N ASP A 338 -27.43 2.97 10.72
CA ASP A 338 -28.74 2.30 10.83
C ASP A 338 -28.77 0.90 10.19
N ALA A 339 -28.04 0.70 9.08
CA ALA A 339 -28.04 -0.56 8.35
C ALA A 339 -27.38 -1.73 9.10
N ILE A 340 -26.54 -1.45 10.12
CA ILE A 340 -25.80 -2.45 10.90
C ILE A 340 -25.97 -2.25 12.41
N ALA A 341 -26.86 -1.35 12.82
CA ALA A 341 -27.21 -1.19 14.24
C ALA A 341 -27.78 -2.51 14.79
N PRO A 342 -27.31 -2.97 15.96
CA PRO A 342 -27.82 -4.21 16.58
C PRO A 342 -29.31 -4.17 16.83
N PHE A 343 -29.87 -2.99 17.14
CA PHE A 343 -31.26 -2.71 17.33
C PHE A 343 -31.60 -1.31 16.85
N THR A 344 -32.78 -1.12 16.29
CA THR A 344 -33.24 0.20 15.84
C THR A 344 -33.67 1.08 17.02
N VAL A 345 -34.25 0.48 18.07
CA VAL A 345 -34.73 1.17 19.26
C VAL A 345 -34.31 0.43 20.52
N VAL A 346 -33.88 1.16 21.53
CA VAL A 346 -33.71 0.65 22.90
C VAL A 346 -34.66 1.39 23.81
N VAL A 347 -35.55 0.65 24.51
CA VAL A 347 -36.44 1.21 25.53
C VAL A 347 -35.76 1.07 26.87
N CYS A 348 -35.46 2.21 27.52
CA CYS A 348 -34.82 2.27 28.84
C CYS A 348 -35.80 2.81 29.88
N PRO A 349 -36.50 1.96 30.67
CA PRO A 349 -37.51 2.40 31.62
C PRO A 349 -36.87 2.89 32.93
N VAL A 350 -36.46 4.15 32.96
CA VAL A 350 -35.83 4.75 34.14
C VAL A 350 -36.77 4.82 35.32
N GLY A 351 -36.46 4.12 36.41
CA GLY A 351 -37.24 4.09 37.62
C GLY A 351 -38.46 3.13 37.59
N ALA A 352 -38.44 2.16 36.68
CA ALA A 352 -39.47 1.11 36.62
C ALA A 352 -39.55 0.27 37.91
N ASP A 353 -38.43 0.15 38.64
CA ASP A 353 -38.38 -0.47 39.96
C ASP A 353 -39.18 0.23 41.05
N ARG A 354 -39.55 1.50 40.84
CA ARG A 354 -40.26 2.37 41.80
C ARG A 354 -41.59 2.87 41.30
N SER A 355 -41.92 2.62 40.05
CA SER A 355 -43.15 3.13 39.40
C SER A 355 -43.76 2.12 38.46
N GLU A 356 -44.88 1.53 38.88
CA GLU A 356 -45.66 0.62 38.04
C GLU A 356 -46.18 1.31 36.77
N ALA A 357 -46.42 2.63 36.83
CA ALA A 357 -46.85 3.40 35.64
C ALA A 357 -45.74 3.47 34.59
N VAL A 358 -44.46 3.66 35.01
CA VAL A 358 -43.31 3.65 34.09
C VAL A 358 -43.13 2.27 33.48
N LYS A 359 -43.22 1.22 34.29
CA LYS A 359 -43.12 -0.15 33.83
C LYS A 359 -44.21 -0.48 32.78
N ALA A 360 -45.47 -0.20 33.10
CA ALA A 360 -46.60 -0.43 32.19
C ALA A 360 -46.45 0.33 30.87
N ALA A 361 -46.01 1.60 30.91
CA ALA A 361 -45.77 2.39 29.70
C ALA A 361 -44.64 1.84 28.86
N ALA A 362 -43.54 1.35 29.49
CA ALA A 362 -42.44 0.72 28.78
C ALA A 362 -42.82 -0.60 28.11
N ASP A 363 -43.61 -1.43 28.83
CA ASP A 363 -44.11 -2.70 28.30
C ASP A 363 -45.10 -2.47 27.13
N GLU A 364 -45.97 -1.47 27.21
CA GLU A 364 -46.86 -1.06 26.13
C GLU A 364 -46.09 -0.56 24.90
N LEU A 365 -45.09 0.32 25.12
CA LEU A 365 -44.23 0.84 24.05
C LEU A 365 -43.45 -0.28 23.37
N TYR A 366 -42.80 -1.14 24.16
CA TYR A 366 -42.03 -2.27 23.65
C TYR A 366 -42.88 -3.22 22.81
N THR A 367 -44.07 -3.60 23.36
CA THR A 367 -45.00 -4.49 22.66
C THR A 367 -45.55 -3.85 21.38
N GLY A 368 -45.86 -2.55 21.42
CA GLY A 368 -46.34 -1.79 20.27
C GLY A 368 -45.28 -1.70 19.15
N LEU A 369 -44.03 -1.45 19.50
CA LEU A 369 -42.93 -1.41 18.54
C LEU A 369 -42.65 -2.78 17.91
N LEU A 370 -42.67 -3.86 18.71
CA LEU A 370 -42.56 -5.22 18.19
C LEU A 370 -43.69 -5.56 17.22
N ALA A 371 -44.95 -5.19 17.57
CA ALA A 371 -46.12 -5.41 16.71
C ALA A 371 -46.03 -4.61 15.40
N ALA A 372 -45.38 -3.44 15.42
CA ALA A 372 -45.11 -2.63 14.23
C ALA A 372 -43.91 -3.14 13.38
N GLY A 373 -43.26 -4.24 13.77
CA GLY A 373 -42.13 -4.82 13.07
C GLY A 373 -40.81 -4.03 13.26
N VAL A 374 -40.73 -3.21 14.30
CA VAL A 374 -39.49 -2.48 14.66
C VAL A 374 -38.59 -3.41 15.45
N ASP A 375 -37.32 -3.43 15.08
CA ASP A 375 -36.29 -4.16 15.82
C ASP A 375 -35.95 -3.38 17.10
N VAL A 376 -36.46 -3.86 18.24
CA VAL A 376 -36.44 -3.17 19.52
C VAL A 376 -35.99 -4.09 20.66
N ILE A 377 -35.20 -3.54 21.58
CA ILE A 377 -34.83 -4.20 22.84
C ILE A 377 -35.35 -3.39 24.03
N LEU A 378 -35.75 -4.07 25.09
CA LEU A 378 -36.09 -3.49 26.38
C LEU A 378 -34.94 -3.70 27.35
N ASP A 379 -34.36 -2.62 27.89
CA ASP A 379 -33.35 -2.68 28.93
C ASP A 379 -34.02 -2.81 30.30
N ASP A 380 -34.09 -4.03 30.81
CA ASP A 380 -34.76 -4.37 32.09
C ASP A 380 -33.79 -4.42 33.29
N ARG A 381 -32.54 -3.99 33.13
CA ARG A 381 -31.49 -4.08 34.16
C ARG A 381 -31.72 -3.15 35.36
N GLY A 382 -32.58 -2.16 35.25
CA GLY A 382 -32.87 -1.21 36.33
C GLY A 382 -31.72 -0.23 36.63
N GLU A 383 -30.72 -0.17 35.78
CA GLU A 383 -29.61 0.75 35.90
C GLU A 383 -29.98 2.16 35.44
N ARG A 384 -29.19 3.15 35.83
CA ARG A 384 -29.32 4.50 35.28
C ARG A 384 -28.64 4.56 33.92
N PRO A 385 -29.19 5.27 32.93
CA PRO A 385 -28.59 5.47 31.65
C PRO A 385 -27.23 6.22 31.72
#